data_1067215cd310f5b097547eda766eb644
#
_entry.id   1067215cd310f5b097547eda766eb644
#
_cell.length_a   1.000
_cell.length_b   1.000
_cell.length_c   1.000
_cell.angle_alpha   90.00
_cell.angle_beta   90.00
_cell.angle_gamma   90.00
#
_symmetry.space_group_name_H-M   'P 1'
#
loop_
_entity.id
_entity.type
_entity.pdbx_description
1 polymer ?
#
loop_
_entity_poly.entity_id
_entity_poly.type
_entity_poly.pdbx_seq_one_letter_code
_entity_poly.pdbx_strand_id
1 'polypeptide(L)'
;MKSLNSVKVVSDGSYLLDGGPFFGPVPKILWEKQAKPDRKNRVRLGLNSLLIKSGEENILVNTGIGSKEPEINREIYGHASSRLIRNLKSNGVSAKDVTKVILTQLHFDHSGGSTSLDREGKLIPTFPKAKYVVQKSAWDEAFNQYERLLPAYGHPVDHLNILEERDMVEFLDGNTEVSPGVFCEMID
;
A
#
# COMPACT_ATOMS: atom_id res chain seq x y z
N MET A 1 -18.92 -16.12 -18.18
CA MET A 1 -17.61 -15.66 -17.68
C MET A 1 -17.77 -14.24 -17.18
N LYS A 2 -17.57 -13.98 -15.87
CA LYS A 2 -17.51 -12.60 -15.35
C LYS A 2 -16.20 -12.00 -15.86
N SER A 3 -16.28 -10.94 -16.62
CA SER A 3 -15.13 -10.32 -17.29
C SER A 3 -14.59 -9.16 -16.43
N LEU A 4 -13.29 -8.92 -16.54
CA LEU A 4 -12.65 -7.69 -16.09
C LEU A 4 -13.38 -6.48 -16.72
N ASN A 5 -13.97 -5.62 -15.90
CA ASN A 5 -14.78 -4.49 -16.39
C ASN A 5 -13.94 -3.22 -16.59
N SER A 6 -13.02 -2.94 -15.66
CA SER A 6 -12.11 -1.79 -15.77
C SER A 6 -10.94 -1.87 -14.80
N VAL A 7 -9.82 -1.24 -15.21
CA VAL A 7 -8.67 -0.96 -14.35
C VAL A 7 -8.40 0.54 -14.37
N LYS A 8 -8.26 1.16 -13.21
CA LYS A 8 -7.99 2.59 -13.07
C LYS A 8 -6.89 2.83 -12.05
N VAL A 9 -6.00 3.76 -12.33
CA VAL A 9 -5.06 4.28 -11.33
C VAL A 9 -5.80 5.22 -10.40
N VAL A 10 -5.65 4.99 -9.10
CA VAL A 10 -6.18 5.83 -8.03
C VAL A 10 -5.02 6.23 -7.12
N SER A 11 -4.71 7.53 -7.09
CA SER A 11 -3.56 8.01 -6.35
C SER A 11 -3.89 8.34 -4.90
N ASP A 12 -3.01 7.98 -3.97
CA ASP A 12 -3.00 8.47 -2.59
C ASP A 12 -2.23 9.80 -2.45
N GLY A 13 -1.62 10.27 -3.53
CA GLY A 13 -0.80 11.47 -3.57
C GLY A 13 0.64 11.16 -3.94
N SER A 14 1.57 11.82 -3.29
CA SER A 14 3.01 11.62 -3.47
C SER A 14 3.76 11.78 -2.16
N TYR A 15 4.94 11.23 -2.09
CA TYR A 15 5.85 11.33 -0.97
C TYR A 15 7.28 11.53 -1.44
N LEU A 16 8.18 11.79 -0.50
CA LEU A 16 9.60 11.99 -0.73
C LEU A 16 10.37 10.88 -0.05
N LEU A 17 11.26 10.21 -0.77
CA LEU A 17 12.12 9.16 -0.23
C LEU A 17 13.58 9.51 -0.49
N ASP A 18 14.47 9.19 0.46
CA ASP A 18 15.90 9.40 0.28
C ASP A 18 16.40 8.62 -0.95
N GLY A 19 17.11 9.33 -1.84
CA GLY A 19 17.60 8.76 -3.08
C GLY A 19 18.70 7.70 -2.88
N GLY A 20 19.42 7.71 -1.75
CA GLY A 20 20.42 6.71 -1.44
C GLY A 20 19.82 5.31 -1.33
N PRO A 21 18.95 5.03 -0.36
CA PRO A 21 18.24 3.75 -0.25
C PRO A 21 17.42 3.40 -1.49
N PHE A 22 16.78 4.40 -2.11
CA PHE A 22 15.91 4.16 -3.27
C PHE A 22 16.67 3.67 -4.51
N PHE A 23 17.81 4.29 -4.81
CA PHE A 23 18.62 3.90 -5.97
C PHE A 23 19.72 2.89 -5.63
N GLY A 24 19.89 2.54 -4.37
CA GLY A 24 20.84 1.54 -3.90
C GLY A 24 22.29 1.83 -4.35
N PRO A 25 22.95 0.89 -5.03
CA PRO A 25 24.34 1.03 -5.45
C PRO A 25 24.56 1.99 -6.63
N VAL A 26 23.49 2.53 -7.23
CA VAL A 26 23.63 3.45 -8.39
C VAL A 26 24.18 4.79 -7.92
N PRO A 27 25.30 5.28 -8.46
CA PRO A 27 25.88 6.57 -8.08
C PRO A 27 24.92 7.74 -8.32
N LYS A 28 24.86 8.65 -7.35
CA LYS A 28 23.96 9.83 -7.41
C LYS A 28 24.10 10.62 -8.71
N ILE A 29 25.32 10.85 -9.19
CA ILE A 29 25.60 11.59 -10.42
C ILE A 29 24.89 11.00 -11.67
N LEU A 30 24.52 9.72 -11.62
CA LEU A 30 23.80 9.06 -12.70
C LEU A 30 22.29 9.24 -12.55
N TRP A 31 21.74 8.97 -11.35
CA TRP A 31 20.28 9.02 -11.15
C TRP A 31 19.71 10.43 -10.95
N GLU A 32 20.48 11.38 -10.40
CA GLU A 32 19.98 12.75 -10.18
C GLU A 32 19.60 13.48 -11.48
N LYS A 33 20.10 13.02 -12.62
CA LYS A 33 19.71 13.53 -13.95
C LYS A 33 18.29 13.13 -14.33
N GLN A 34 17.83 11.98 -13.84
CA GLN A 34 16.50 11.42 -14.11
C GLN A 34 15.49 11.79 -13.02
N ALA A 35 15.92 11.81 -11.76
CA ALA A 35 15.11 12.09 -10.59
C ALA A 35 15.78 13.15 -9.72
N LYS A 36 15.47 14.42 -9.97
CA LYS A 36 16.08 15.56 -9.29
C LYS A 36 15.74 15.55 -7.79
N PRO A 37 16.74 15.39 -6.89
CA PRO A 37 16.50 15.37 -5.45
C PRO A 37 16.29 16.78 -4.88
N ASP A 38 15.64 16.82 -3.72
CA ASP A 38 15.58 18.02 -2.89
C ASP A 38 16.91 18.24 -2.10
N ARG A 39 16.93 19.29 -1.26
CA ARG A 39 18.13 19.62 -0.44
C ARG A 39 18.48 18.53 0.58
N LYS A 40 17.52 17.65 0.92
CA LYS A 40 17.69 16.52 1.84
C LYS A 40 17.97 15.21 1.09
N ASN A 41 18.35 15.26 -0.18
CA ASN A 41 18.58 14.11 -1.05
C ASN A 41 17.36 13.25 -1.35
N ARG A 42 16.14 13.78 -1.16
CA ARG A 42 14.92 13.02 -1.37
C ARG A 42 14.36 13.22 -2.77
N VAL A 43 13.87 12.15 -3.37
CA VAL A 43 13.18 12.14 -4.66
C VAL A 43 11.68 11.99 -4.47
N ARG A 44 10.88 12.58 -5.36
CA ARG A 44 9.43 12.50 -5.30
C ARG A 44 8.92 11.26 -5.99
N LEU A 45 8.13 10.48 -5.27
CA LEU A 45 7.49 9.26 -5.75
C LEU A 45 5.97 9.40 -5.67
N GLY A 46 5.27 8.78 -6.62
CA GLY A 46 3.80 8.72 -6.62
C GLY A 46 3.31 7.54 -5.78
N LEU A 47 2.24 7.77 -5.02
CA LEU A 47 1.51 6.72 -4.32
C LEU A 47 0.33 6.31 -5.20
N ASN A 48 0.56 5.36 -6.09
CA ASN A 48 -0.41 4.91 -7.08
C ASN A 48 -0.94 3.53 -6.70
N SER A 49 -2.24 3.45 -6.50
CA SER A 49 -3.00 2.21 -6.32
C SER A 49 -3.78 1.89 -7.59
N LEU A 50 -4.14 0.63 -7.80
CA LEU A 50 -5.05 0.26 -8.88
C LEU A 50 -6.42 -0.09 -8.31
N LEU A 51 -7.48 0.50 -8.88
CA LEU A 51 -8.85 0.07 -8.68
C LEU A 51 -9.26 -0.81 -9.84
N ILE A 52 -9.52 -2.07 -9.56
CA ILE A 52 -9.98 -3.06 -10.53
C ILE A 52 -11.45 -3.37 -10.25
N LYS A 53 -12.29 -3.26 -11.27
CA LYS A 53 -13.68 -3.74 -11.21
C LYS A 53 -13.78 -5.05 -12.00
N SER A 54 -14.20 -6.12 -11.33
CA SER A 54 -14.39 -7.45 -11.92
C SER A 54 -15.72 -8.03 -11.45
N GLY A 55 -16.73 -8.02 -12.31
CA GLY A 55 -18.10 -8.40 -11.95
C GLY A 55 -18.65 -7.50 -10.84
N GLU A 56 -18.98 -8.10 -9.69
CA GLU A 56 -19.48 -7.43 -8.49
C GLU A 56 -18.35 -6.94 -7.56
N GLU A 57 -17.09 -7.28 -7.85
CA GLU A 57 -15.95 -6.99 -6.99
C GLU A 57 -15.31 -5.64 -7.32
N ASN A 58 -14.98 -4.90 -6.27
CA ASN A 58 -14.10 -3.74 -6.31
C ASN A 58 -12.79 -4.12 -5.61
N ILE A 59 -11.76 -4.34 -6.38
CA ILE A 59 -10.45 -4.80 -5.90
C ILE A 59 -9.52 -3.59 -5.90
N LEU A 60 -8.84 -3.37 -4.79
CA LEU A 60 -7.83 -2.33 -4.65
C LEU A 60 -6.45 -2.98 -4.53
N VAL A 61 -5.49 -2.56 -5.37
CA VAL A 61 -4.10 -3.00 -5.27
C VAL A 61 -3.28 -1.91 -4.60
N ASN A 62 -2.73 -2.22 -3.44
CA ASN A 62 -2.04 -1.32 -2.51
C ASN A 62 -2.93 -0.20 -1.95
N THR A 63 -2.49 0.40 -0.85
CA THR A 63 -3.31 1.34 -0.07
C THR A 63 -2.60 2.67 0.24
N GLY A 64 -1.38 2.86 -0.27
CA GLY A 64 -0.59 4.05 0.03
C GLY A 64 -0.10 4.08 1.49
N ILE A 65 0.33 5.26 1.92
CA ILE A 65 0.85 5.50 3.29
C ILE A 65 -0.28 5.58 4.33
N GLY A 66 -1.45 6.08 3.91
CA GLY A 66 -2.56 6.34 4.83
C GLY A 66 -2.37 7.61 5.67
N SER A 67 -3.10 7.70 6.80
CA SER A 67 -3.21 8.94 7.60
C SER A 67 -2.93 8.75 9.08
N LYS A 68 -2.41 7.60 9.52
CA LYS A 68 -2.23 7.29 10.94
C LYS A 68 -1.13 8.12 11.62
N GLU A 69 -0.08 8.47 10.91
CA GLU A 69 1.10 9.18 11.41
C GLU A 69 1.36 10.46 10.62
N PRO A 70 0.45 11.46 10.75
CA PRO A 70 0.50 12.64 9.87
C PRO A 70 1.74 13.51 10.07
N GLU A 71 2.30 13.56 11.28
CA GLU A 71 3.48 14.37 11.59
C GLU A 71 4.74 13.75 11.00
N ILE A 72 4.98 12.46 11.26
CA ILE A 72 6.11 11.70 10.69
C ILE A 72 6.04 11.71 9.17
N ASN A 73 4.87 11.41 8.62
CA ASN A 73 4.66 11.37 7.17
C ASN A 73 4.95 12.73 6.52
N ARG A 74 4.58 13.83 7.19
CA ARG A 74 4.86 15.18 6.70
C ARG A 74 6.32 15.56 6.80
N GLU A 75 6.94 15.31 7.93
CA GLU A 75 8.31 15.74 8.23
C GLU A 75 9.34 14.93 7.44
N ILE A 76 9.24 13.59 7.49
CA ILE A 76 10.21 12.69 6.86
C ILE A 76 9.91 12.52 5.37
N TYR A 77 8.66 12.20 5.06
CA TYR A 77 8.26 11.80 3.71
C TYR A 77 7.57 12.93 2.92
N GLY A 78 7.37 14.12 3.51
CA GLY A 78 6.70 15.22 2.81
C GLY A 78 5.28 14.88 2.35
N HIS A 79 4.67 13.84 2.93
CA HIS A 79 3.31 13.42 2.62
C HIS A 79 2.31 14.20 3.47
N ALA A 80 1.56 15.12 2.84
CA ALA A 80 0.71 16.04 3.57
C ALA A 80 -0.58 15.40 4.12
N SER A 81 -1.23 14.56 3.31
CA SER A 81 -2.46 13.85 3.68
C SER A 81 -2.81 12.79 2.64
N SER A 82 -3.36 11.67 3.09
CA SER A 82 -3.90 10.63 2.23
C SER A 82 -5.08 11.15 1.40
N ARG A 83 -5.10 10.79 0.13
CA ARG A 83 -6.14 11.16 -0.83
C ARG A 83 -6.90 9.94 -1.37
N LEU A 84 -6.47 8.74 -1.01
CA LEU A 84 -6.99 7.48 -1.56
C LEU A 84 -8.51 7.38 -1.43
N ILE A 85 -9.05 7.56 -0.22
CA ILE A 85 -10.50 7.44 0.02
C ILE A 85 -11.30 8.45 -0.79
N ARG A 86 -10.82 9.71 -0.87
CA ARG A 86 -11.49 10.74 -1.69
C ARG A 86 -11.45 10.37 -3.17
N ASN A 87 -10.32 9.88 -3.65
CA ASN A 87 -10.14 9.53 -5.05
C ASN A 87 -10.88 8.23 -5.43
N LEU A 88 -11.04 7.27 -4.52
CA LEU A 88 -11.94 6.14 -4.69
C LEU A 88 -13.40 6.61 -4.83
N LYS A 89 -13.86 7.53 -3.97
CA LYS A 89 -15.22 8.10 -4.07
C LYS A 89 -15.45 8.80 -5.40
N SER A 90 -14.47 9.52 -5.92
CA SER A 90 -14.57 10.15 -7.26
C SER A 90 -14.70 9.14 -8.40
N ASN A 91 -14.33 7.87 -8.16
CA ASN A 91 -14.53 6.75 -9.08
C ASN A 91 -15.77 5.91 -8.74
N GLY A 92 -16.66 6.43 -7.87
CA GLY A 92 -17.93 5.78 -7.48
C GLY A 92 -17.74 4.58 -6.54
N VAL A 93 -16.62 4.52 -5.79
CA VAL A 93 -16.34 3.43 -4.84
C VAL A 93 -16.03 4.01 -3.47
N SER A 94 -16.82 3.68 -2.47
CA SER A 94 -16.50 4.01 -1.07
C SER A 94 -15.63 2.93 -0.44
N ALA A 95 -15.03 3.22 0.72
CA ALA A 95 -14.24 2.23 1.46
C ALA A 95 -15.03 0.95 1.81
N LYS A 96 -16.34 1.06 1.98
CA LYS A 96 -17.24 -0.07 2.28
C LYS A 96 -17.58 -0.92 1.05
N ASP A 97 -17.33 -0.41 -0.14
CA ASP A 97 -17.60 -1.08 -1.40
C ASP A 97 -16.37 -1.87 -1.92
N VAL A 98 -15.21 -1.65 -1.33
CA VAL A 98 -14.01 -2.44 -1.62
C VAL A 98 -14.20 -3.83 -1.01
N THR A 99 -14.14 -4.85 -1.86
CA THR A 99 -14.35 -6.26 -1.49
C THR A 99 -13.05 -7.01 -1.27
N LYS A 100 -11.97 -6.55 -1.91
CA LYS A 100 -10.64 -7.16 -1.82
C LYS A 100 -9.55 -6.10 -1.88
N VAL A 101 -8.53 -6.24 -1.06
CA VAL A 101 -7.30 -5.44 -1.10
C VAL A 101 -6.13 -6.39 -1.38
N ILE A 102 -5.41 -6.19 -2.47
CA ILE A 102 -4.20 -6.95 -2.79
C ILE A 102 -2.99 -6.12 -2.34
N LEU A 103 -2.18 -6.66 -1.44
CA LEU A 103 -0.94 -6.05 -0.99
C LEU A 103 0.23 -6.71 -1.71
N THR A 104 0.87 -5.98 -2.63
CA THR A 104 1.99 -6.50 -3.42
C THR A 104 3.26 -6.65 -2.57
N GLN A 105 3.35 -5.87 -1.51
CA GLN A 105 4.39 -5.90 -0.47
C GLN A 105 3.89 -5.15 0.77
N LEU A 106 4.57 -5.30 1.91
CA LEU A 106 4.13 -4.73 3.16
C LEU A 106 4.90 -3.48 3.62
N HIS A 107 5.69 -2.85 2.74
CA HIS A 107 6.29 -1.55 3.04
C HIS A 107 5.21 -0.48 3.27
N PHE A 108 5.53 0.50 4.11
CA PHE A 108 4.59 1.53 4.58
C PHE A 108 3.88 2.30 3.47
N ASP A 109 4.52 2.50 2.34
CA ASP A 109 3.99 3.22 1.18
C ASP A 109 3.03 2.38 0.32
N HIS A 110 2.96 1.08 0.57
CA HIS A 110 2.04 0.14 -0.08
C HIS A 110 0.90 -0.31 0.83
N SER A 111 1.19 -0.57 2.10
CA SER A 111 0.24 -1.18 3.05
C SER A 111 -0.28 -0.24 4.13
N GLY A 112 0.35 0.93 4.32
CA GLY A 112 0.04 1.83 5.43
C GLY A 112 -1.40 2.29 5.50
N GLY A 113 -2.08 2.45 4.36
CA GLY A 113 -3.49 2.82 4.30
C GLY A 113 -4.48 1.66 4.54
N SER A 114 -4.01 0.42 4.75
CA SER A 114 -4.87 -0.74 5.04
C SER A 114 -5.66 -0.58 6.33
N THR A 115 -5.10 0.16 7.29
CA THR A 115 -5.73 0.48 8.56
C THR A 115 -5.78 1.99 8.80
N SER A 116 -6.67 2.43 9.63
CA SER A 116 -6.86 3.84 10.01
C SER A 116 -7.22 3.95 11.49
N LEU A 117 -7.21 5.16 12.02
CA LEU A 117 -7.70 5.42 13.37
C LEU A 117 -9.15 5.89 13.31
N ASP A 118 -9.99 5.39 14.21
CA ASP A 118 -11.34 5.91 14.42
C ASP A 118 -11.32 7.24 15.22
N ARG A 119 -12.49 7.75 15.58
CA ARG A 119 -12.62 9.02 16.32
C ARG A 119 -12.06 8.97 17.74
N GLU A 120 -11.90 7.77 18.28
CA GLU A 120 -11.36 7.51 19.63
C GLU A 120 -9.86 7.22 19.58
N GLY A 121 -9.25 7.22 18.36
CA GLY A 121 -7.84 6.89 18.14
C GLY A 121 -7.57 5.38 18.13
N LYS A 122 -8.61 4.54 18.04
CA LYS A 122 -8.48 3.10 17.99
C LYS A 122 -8.20 2.66 16.54
N LEU A 123 -7.30 1.71 16.40
CA LEU A 123 -6.96 1.12 15.11
C LEU A 123 -8.12 0.29 14.55
N ILE A 124 -8.48 0.55 13.31
CA ILE A 124 -9.56 -0.16 12.59
C ILE A 124 -9.14 -0.45 11.13
N PRO A 125 -9.70 -1.48 10.48
CA PRO A 125 -9.55 -1.69 9.05
C PRO A 125 -10.13 -0.53 8.25
N THR A 126 -9.37 0.03 7.30
CA THR A 126 -9.85 1.10 6.41
C THR A 126 -10.94 0.61 5.46
N PHE A 127 -10.83 -0.65 5.02
CA PHE A 127 -11.78 -1.30 4.11
C PHE A 127 -12.50 -2.44 4.85
N PRO A 128 -13.58 -2.14 5.61
CA PRO A 128 -14.13 -3.05 6.62
C PRO A 128 -14.82 -4.30 6.07
N LYS A 129 -15.06 -4.37 4.77
CA LYS A 129 -15.66 -5.54 4.09
C LYS A 129 -14.67 -6.29 3.21
N ALA A 130 -13.44 -5.80 3.10
CA ALA A 130 -12.44 -6.40 2.22
C ALA A 130 -11.75 -7.61 2.86
N LYS A 131 -11.43 -8.62 2.05
CA LYS A 131 -10.34 -9.55 2.34
C LYS A 131 -9.03 -8.93 1.86
N TYR A 132 -8.01 -9.01 2.69
CA TYR A 132 -6.66 -8.52 2.38
C TYR A 132 -5.80 -9.68 1.92
N VAL A 133 -5.45 -9.66 0.64
CA VAL A 133 -4.73 -10.74 -0.04
C VAL A 133 -3.25 -10.40 -0.08
N VAL A 134 -2.42 -11.32 0.39
CA VAL A 134 -0.96 -11.13 0.47
C VAL A 134 -0.25 -12.47 0.36
N GLN A 135 0.96 -12.50 -0.24
CA GLN A 135 1.81 -13.69 -0.22
C GLN A 135 2.23 -14.00 1.23
N LYS A 136 2.11 -15.27 1.62
CA LYS A 136 2.49 -15.73 2.96
C LYS A 136 3.95 -15.42 3.27
N SER A 137 4.84 -15.62 2.29
CA SER A 137 6.26 -15.31 2.41
C SER A 137 6.51 -13.82 2.71
N ALA A 138 5.81 -12.90 2.03
CA ALA A 138 5.94 -11.47 2.26
C ALA A 138 5.41 -11.05 3.65
N TRP A 139 4.35 -11.72 4.12
CA TRP A 139 3.84 -11.52 5.48
C TRP A 139 4.86 -11.97 6.52
N ASP A 140 5.34 -13.21 6.39
CA ASP A 140 6.32 -13.77 7.32
C ASP A 140 7.63 -12.97 7.33
N GLU A 141 8.10 -12.51 6.17
CA GLU A 141 9.25 -11.64 6.08
C GLU A 141 9.02 -10.35 6.85
N ALA A 142 7.90 -9.66 6.65
CA ALA A 142 7.60 -8.40 7.30
C ALA A 142 7.54 -8.51 8.84
N PHE A 143 7.02 -9.61 9.38
CA PHE A 143 6.89 -9.83 10.82
C PHE A 143 8.13 -10.48 11.48
N ASN A 144 9.00 -11.13 10.71
CA ASN A 144 10.23 -11.77 11.21
C ASN A 144 11.51 -10.94 10.94
N GLN A 145 11.38 -9.64 10.77
CA GLN A 145 12.46 -8.73 10.35
C GLN A 145 13.60 -8.62 11.34
N TYR A 146 14.82 -8.52 10.78
CA TYR A 146 15.95 -7.99 11.52
C TYR A 146 15.75 -6.50 11.82
N GLU A 147 16.11 -6.05 13.02
CA GLU A 147 15.93 -4.67 13.51
C GLU A 147 16.37 -3.58 12.50
N ARG A 148 17.41 -3.83 11.71
CA ARG A 148 17.92 -2.88 10.71
C ARG A 148 16.97 -2.62 9.53
N LEU A 149 16.00 -3.50 9.29
CA LEU A 149 15.03 -3.38 8.19
C LEU A 149 13.69 -2.79 8.67
N LEU A 150 13.48 -2.71 9.98
CA LEU A 150 12.26 -2.13 10.55
C LEU A 150 11.89 -0.74 9.99
N PRO A 151 12.87 0.18 9.72
CA PRO A 151 12.52 1.47 9.14
C PRO A 151 11.88 1.41 7.74
N ALA A 152 12.13 0.35 6.97
CA ALA A 152 11.53 0.17 5.64
C ALA A 152 10.07 -0.29 5.72
N TYR A 153 9.76 -1.12 6.72
CA TYR A 153 8.39 -1.58 6.97
C TYR A 153 7.64 -0.61 7.89
N GLY A 154 8.36 0.05 8.80
CA GLY A 154 7.82 1.04 9.71
C GLY A 154 6.74 0.48 10.65
N HIS A 155 6.01 1.36 11.30
CA HIS A 155 4.85 1.03 12.12
C HIS A 155 3.70 0.29 11.40
N PRO A 156 3.55 0.33 10.05
CA PRO A 156 2.47 -0.36 9.37
C PRO A 156 2.37 -1.86 9.64
N VAL A 157 3.50 -2.54 9.90
CA VAL A 157 3.50 -3.99 10.12
C VAL A 157 2.69 -4.33 11.38
N ASP A 158 2.98 -3.69 12.50
CA ASP A 158 2.21 -3.89 13.74
C ASP A 158 0.74 -3.51 13.57
N HIS A 159 0.46 -2.52 12.74
CA HIS A 159 -0.89 -2.09 12.45
C HIS A 159 -1.67 -3.10 11.58
N LEU A 160 -1.01 -4.05 10.92
CA LEU A 160 -1.69 -5.07 10.12
C LEU A 160 -2.19 -6.25 10.97
N ASN A 161 -1.69 -6.43 12.21
CA ASN A 161 -2.14 -7.51 13.11
C ASN A 161 -3.65 -7.53 13.29
N ILE A 162 -4.29 -6.36 13.39
CA ILE A 162 -5.75 -6.27 13.53
C ILE A 162 -6.51 -6.89 12.35
N LEU A 163 -5.92 -6.94 11.17
CA LEU A 163 -6.54 -7.57 10.00
C LEU A 163 -6.54 -9.10 10.15
N GLU A 164 -5.45 -9.66 10.66
CA GLU A 164 -5.34 -11.10 10.94
C GLU A 164 -6.23 -11.49 12.12
N GLU A 165 -6.21 -10.73 13.22
CA GLU A 165 -7.08 -10.93 14.39
C GLU A 165 -8.57 -10.94 14.04
N ARG A 166 -8.97 -10.24 12.97
CA ARG A 166 -10.35 -10.17 12.48
C ARG A 166 -10.65 -11.15 11.35
N ASP A 167 -9.76 -12.10 11.07
CA ASP A 167 -9.91 -13.04 9.96
C ASP A 167 -10.14 -12.35 8.61
N MET A 168 -9.48 -11.20 8.39
CA MET A 168 -9.59 -10.44 7.14
C MET A 168 -8.44 -10.72 6.17
N VAL A 169 -7.39 -11.44 6.57
CA VAL A 169 -6.23 -11.76 5.73
C VAL A 169 -6.47 -13.07 4.98
N GLU A 170 -6.15 -13.07 3.71
CA GLU A 170 -6.11 -14.25 2.84
C GLU A 170 -4.67 -14.43 2.35
N PHE A 171 -4.03 -15.50 2.81
CA PHE A 171 -2.65 -15.80 2.43
C PHE A 171 -2.61 -16.56 1.11
N LEU A 172 -1.74 -16.10 0.21
CA LEU A 172 -1.39 -16.81 -1.01
C LEU A 172 -0.09 -17.58 -0.82
N ASP A 173 0.02 -18.67 -1.53
CA ASP A 173 1.25 -19.48 -1.65
C ASP A 173 1.57 -19.66 -3.15
N GLY A 174 2.33 -18.73 -3.71
CA GLY A 174 2.69 -18.69 -5.12
C GLY A 174 1.63 -18.05 -6.03
N ASN A 175 1.66 -18.46 -7.32
CA ASN A 175 0.82 -17.88 -8.37
C ASN A 175 -0.65 -18.28 -8.20
N THR A 176 -1.54 -17.31 -8.09
CA THR A 176 -2.95 -17.55 -7.77
C THR A 176 -3.87 -16.59 -8.52
N GLU A 177 -4.96 -17.12 -9.10
CA GLU A 177 -6.07 -16.29 -9.58
C GLU A 177 -6.93 -15.88 -8.36
N VAL A 178 -6.86 -14.61 -7.99
CA VAL A 178 -7.54 -14.06 -6.79
C VAL A 178 -8.95 -13.56 -7.08
N SER A 179 -9.27 -13.38 -8.35
CA SER A 179 -10.61 -13.03 -8.86
C SER A 179 -10.64 -13.33 -10.35
N PRO A 180 -11.80 -13.56 -10.98
CA PRO A 180 -11.88 -13.87 -12.40
C PRO A 180 -11.12 -12.86 -13.27
N GLY A 181 -10.03 -13.31 -13.92
CA GLY A 181 -9.15 -12.49 -14.75
C GLY A 181 -8.13 -11.62 -13.98
N VAL A 182 -8.00 -11.82 -12.66
CA VAL A 182 -7.00 -11.12 -11.82
C VAL A 182 -6.06 -12.15 -11.19
N PHE A 183 -4.82 -12.15 -11.63
CA PHE A 183 -3.79 -13.08 -11.18
C PHE A 183 -2.76 -12.34 -10.33
N CYS A 184 -2.33 -12.97 -9.24
CA CYS A 184 -1.16 -12.58 -8.48
C CYS A 184 -0.03 -13.56 -8.80
N GLU A 185 1.08 -13.05 -9.31
CA GLU A 185 2.28 -13.82 -9.57
C GLU A 185 3.35 -13.47 -8.54
N MET A 186 3.99 -14.47 -7.97
CA MET A 186 5.13 -14.28 -7.08
C MET A 186 6.37 -14.01 -7.94
N ILE A 187 7.10 -12.96 -7.60
CA ILE A 187 8.37 -12.59 -8.24
C ILE A 187 9.46 -12.84 -7.20
N ASP A 188 10.46 -13.63 -7.58
CA ASP A 188 11.65 -13.95 -6.75
C ASP A 188 12.63 -12.77 -6.69
#